data_ecf939dbb8db48c8eb9d79ed44f4db0d
#
_entry.id   ecf939dbb8db48c8eb9d79ed44f4db0d
#
_cell.length_a   1.000
_cell.length_b   1.000
_cell.length_c   1.000
_cell.angle_alpha   90.00
_cell.angle_beta   90.00
_cell.angle_gamma   90.00
#
_symmetry.space_group_name_H-M   'P 1'
#
loop_
_entity.id
_entity.type
_entity.pdbx_description
1 polymer ?
#
loop_
_entity_poly.entity_id
_entity_poly.type
_entity_poly.pdbx_seq_one_letter_code
_entity_poly.pdbx_strand_id
1 'polypeptide(L)'
;MHSDLKEKEQIGDTRMKKDIILAGVGGQGILTVAAILGTAAIKRGMNLKQAEVHGMSQRGGDVQSHLRLSDETIWSDLIPFGSADMILSVEPLEALRYLPYLKDDGWIITNSTPFKNIPNYPSEEDIYAEIKKIPNYVLLNADAKAKEQNASRSMNIVVLGAAIKHLGFSTEEIAEAIKTIFAPKGDAIVEANLRALQAGVDN
;
A
#
# COMPACT_ATOMS: atom_id res chain seq x y z
N MET A 1 7.21 -34.80 -35.26
CA MET A 1 6.67 -34.83 -33.88
C MET A 1 7.70 -34.30 -32.88
N HIS A 2 8.41 -33.21 -33.23
CA HIS A 2 9.45 -32.58 -32.39
C HIS A 2 9.48 -31.05 -32.50
N SER A 3 8.49 -30.43 -33.20
CA SER A 3 8.38 -28.98 -33.41
C SER A 3 7.42 -28.30 -32.43
N ASP A 4 6.51 -29.03 -31.79
CA ASP A 4 5.42 -28.43 -31.00
C ASP A 4 5.76 -28.18 -29.52
N LEU A 5 7.00 -28.51 -29.09
CA LEU A 5 7.44 -28.34 -27.71
C LEU A 5 8.28 -27.05 -27.47
N LYS A 6 8.61 -26.29 -28.54
CA LYS A 6 9.43 -25.05 -28.40
C LYS A 6 8.64 -23.74 -28.41
N GLU A 7 7.33 -23.78 -28.69
CA GLU A 7 6.48 -22.56 -28.70
C GLU A 7 5.82 -22.21 -27.35
N LYS A 8 6.01 -23.03 -26.31
CA LYS A 8 5.40 -22.79 -24.99
C LYS A 8 6.28 -22.04 -24.00
N GLU A 9 7.48 -21.61 -24.38
CA GLU A 9 8.45 -21.02 -23.43
C GLU A 9 8.58 -19.47 -23.47
N GLN A 10 7.69 -18.75 -24.15
CA GLN A 10 7.75 -17.28 -24.21
C GLN A 10 6.41 -16.55 -24.06
N ILE A 11 5.43 -17.14 -23.39
CA ILE A 11 4.35 -16.34 -22.83
C ILE A 11 4.80 -16.03 -21.39
N GLY A 12 5.49 -14.91 -21.22
CA GLY A 12 5.77 -14.38 -19.89
C GLY A 12 4.49 -14.41 -19.07
N ASP A 13 4.56 -14.92 -17.86
CA ASP A 13 3.41 -15.02 -16.95
C ASP A 13 2.81 -13.62 -16.75
N THR A 14 1.83 -13.25 -17.56
CA THR A 14 1.12 -11.96 -17.51
C THR A 14 0.14 -11.91 -16.34
N ARG A 15 0.12 -12.96 -15.50
CA ARG A 15 -0.79 -13.06 -14.36
C ARG A 15 -0.41 -12.01 -13.30
N MET A 16 -1.39 -11.23 -12.95
CA MET A 16 -1.23 -10.25 -11.88
C MET A 16 -1.62 -10.88 -10.55
N LYS A 17 -0.66 -10.92 -9.61
CA LYS A 17 -0.90 -11.24 -8.22
C LYS A 17 -0.13 -10.25 -7.35
N LYS A 18 -0.79 -9.70 -6.33
CA LYS A 18 -0.17 -8.82 -5.33
C LYS A 18 -0.69 -9.15 -3.95
N ASP A 19 0.22 -9.53 -3.08
CA ASP A 19 0.00 -9.73 -1.65
C ASP A 19 0.60 -8.54 -0.87
N ILE A 20 -0.25 -7.73 -0.24
CA ILE A 20 0.14 -6.44 0.35
C ILE A 20 -0.24 -6.43 1.83
N ILE A 21 0.73 -6.16 2.70
CA ILE A 21 0.47 -5.78 4.08
C ILE A 21 0.30 -4.27 4.13
N LEU A 22 -0.90 -3.83 4.51
CA LEU A 22 -1.18 -2.45 4.79
C LEU A 22 -1.03 -2.22 6.30
N ALA A 23 -0.21 -1.24 6.70
CA ALA A 23 0.13 -1.03 8.09
C ALA A 23 0.06 0.45 8.50
N GLY A 24 -0.23 0.71 9.75
CA GLY A 24 -0.28 2.05 10.31
C GLY A 24 -0.90 2.08 11.70
N VAL A 25 -1.23 3.29 12.15
CA VAL A 25 -1.89 3.53 13.42
C VAL A 25 -3.36 3.89 13.18
N GLY A 26 -4.23 3.46 14.07
CA GLY A 26 -5.66 3.71 14.00
C GLY A 26 -6.01 5.20 13.82
N GLY A 27 -6.76 5.52 12.76
CA GLY A 27 -7.11 6.88 12.37
C GLY A 27 -6.29 7.46 11.20
N GLN A 28 -5.21 6.81 10.75
CA GLN A 28 -4.37 7.29 9.65
C GLN A 28 -4.90 6.91 8.25
N GLY A 29 -6.05 6.26 8.14
CA GLY A 29 -6.73 6.02 6.86
C GLY A 29 -6.21 4.85 6.05
N ILE A 30 -5.60 3.84 6.69
CA ILE A 30 -5.08 2.65 5.99
C ILE A 30 -6.20 1.87 5.28
N LEU A 31 -7.40 1.81 5.86
CA LEU A 31 -8.57 1.18 5.25
C LEU A 31 -9.05 1.90 3.99
N THR A 32 -8.85 3.21 3.92
CA THR A 32 -9.13 3.97 2.71
C THR A 32 -8.22 3.53 1.56
N VAL A 33 -6.95 3.27 1.85
CA VAL A 33 -5.99 2.72 0.87
C VAL A 33 -6.44 1.35 0.39
N ALA A 34 -6.84 0.46 1.32
CA ALA A 34 -7.39 -0.85 0.98
C ALA A 34 -8.62 -0.75 0.07
N ALA A 35 -9.55 0.14 0.40
CA ALA A 35 -10.78 0.36 -0.39
C ALA A 35 -10.46 0.87 -1.81
N ILE A 36 -9.50 1.78 -1.97
CA ILE A 36 -9.08 2.30 -3.28
C ILE A 36 -8.48 1.18 -4.13
N LEU A 37 -7.52 0.43 -3.58
CA LEU A 37 -6.89 -0.68 -4.28
C LEU A 37 -7.90 -1.78 -4.64
N GLY A 38 -8.80 -2.10 -3.70
CA GLY A 38 -9.88 -3.06 -3.94
C GLY A 38 -10.85 -2.60 -5.03
N THR A 39 -11.21 -1.32 -5.05
CA THR A 39 -12.07 -0.75 -6.11
C THR A 39 -11.38 -0.82 -7.48
N ALA A 40 -10.10 -0.49 -7.57
CA ALA A 40 -9.33 -0.59 -8.80
C ALA A 40 -9.23 -2.04 -9.29
N ALA A 41 -8.94 -2.99 -8.37
CA ALA A 41 -8.88 -4.41 -8.68
C ALA A 41 -10.21 -4.98 -9.21
N ILE A 42 -11.32 -4.65 -8.54
CA ILE A 42 -12.67 -5.08 -8.98
C ILE A 42 -13.01 -4.50 -10.37
N LYS A 43 -12.70 -3.24 -10.62
CA LYS A 43 -12.92 -2.62 -11.94
C LYS A 43 -12.10 -3.31 -13.05
N ARG A 44 -10.94 -3.85 -12.72
CA ARG A 44 -10.09 -4.65 -13.63
C ARG A 44 -10.57 -6.11 -13.78
N GLY A 45 -11.57 -6.53 -13.01
CA GLY A 45 -12.08 -7.91 -13.01
C GLY A 45 -11.24 -8.89 -12.19
N MET A 46 -10.39 -8.40 -11.28
CA MET A 46 -9.56 -9.22 -10.42
C MET A 46 -10.33 -9.74 -9.19
N ASN A 47 -9.85 -10.85 -8.67
CA ASN A 47 -10.26 -11.36 -7.37
C ASN A 47 -9.58 -10.56 -6.25
N LEU A 48 -10.31 -10.32 -5.16
CA LEU A 48 -9.87 -9.60 -3.98
C LEU A 48 -10.19 -10.38 -2.72
N LYS A 49 -9.24 -10.45 -1.80
CA LYS A 49 -9.50 -10.82 -0.41
C LYS A 49 -8.81 -9.84 0.53
N GLN A 50 -9.49 -9.52 1.61
CA GLN A 50 -8.97 -8.65 2.66
C GLN A 50 -9.27 -9.26 4.04
N ALA A 51 -8.27 -9.26 4.90
CA ALA A 51 -8.43 -9.54 6.33
C ALA A 51 -7.81 -8.38 7.11
N GLU A 52 -8.58 -7.81 8.02
CA GLU A 52 -8.15 -6.71 8.87
C GLU A 52 -7.97 -7.20 10.30
N VAL A 53 -6.87 -6.79 10.91
CA VAL A 53 -6.59 -7.00 12.33
C VAL A 53 -6.30 -5.64 12.95
N HIS A 54 -7.03 -5.31 13.98
CA HIS A 54 -6.76 -4.12 14.79
C HIS A 54 -6.80 -4.48 16.28
N GLY A 55 -5.98 -3.80 17.05
CA GLY A 55 -5.99 -3.91 18.50
C GLY A 55 -7.33 -3.43 19.11
N MET A 56 -7.57 -3.72 20.39
CA MET A 56 -8.78 -3.28 21.12
C MET A 56 -8.91 -1.74 21.16
N SER A 57 -7.81 -1.01 20.93
CA SER A 57 -7.81 0.44 20.83
C SER A 57 -8.08 0.86 19.38
N GLN A 58 -9.28 1.37 19.10
CA GLN A 58 -9.66 1.86 17.75
C GLN A 58 -8.95 3.15 17.34
N ARG A 59 -8.26 3.83 18.27
CA ARG A 59 -7.46 5.04 17.99
C ARG A 59 -6.11 4.91 18.67
N GLY A 60 -5.04 5.15 17.92
CA GLY A 60 -3.66 5.11 18.43
C GLY A 60 -3.09 3.70 18.61
N GLY A 61 -3.86 2.62 18.38
CA GLY A 61 -3.37 1.25 18.29
C GLY A 61 -2.86 0.90 16.90
N ASP A 62 -2.05 -0.14 16.81
CA ASP A 62 -1.61 -0.71 15.53
C ASP A 62 -2.80 -1.24 14.71
N VAL A 63 -2.74 -1.04 13.42
CA VAL A 63 -3.70 -1.57 12.44
C VAL A 63 -2.93 -2.23 11.33
N GLN A 64 -3.28 -3.48 11.05
CA GLN A 64 -2.79 -4.17 9.86
C GLN A 64 -3.95 -4.67 9.03
N SER A 65 -3.76 -4.70 7.72
CA SER A 65 -4.68 -5.35 6.81
C SER A 65 -3.90 -6.16 5.78
N HIS A 66 -4.27 -7.43 5.64
CA HIS A 66 -3.83 -8.27 4.54
C HIS A 66 -4.72 -7.97 3.34
N LEU A 67 -4.13 -7.50 2.25
CA LEU A 67 -4.83 -7.26 1.00
C LEU A 67 -4.23 -8.13 -0.08
N ARG A 68 -5.04 -9.02 -0.65
CA ARG A 68 -4.64 -9.95 -1.70
C ARG A 68 -5.43 -9.69 -2.97
N LEU A 69 -4.72 -9.45 -4.07
CA LEU A 69 -5.27 -9.16 -5.39
C LEU A 69 -4.75 -10.20 -6.37
N SER A 70 -5.60 -10.78 -7.22
CA SER A 70 -5.16 -11.76 -8.21
C SER A 70 -6.15 -11.91 -9.36
N ASP A 71 -5.65 -12.21 -10.54
CA ASP A 71 -6.44 -12.66 -11.69
C ASP A 71 -6.99 -14.08 -11.48
N GLU A 72 -6.39 -14.83 -10.55
CA GLU A 72 -6.81 -16.18 -10.19
C GLU A 72 -7.57 -16.21 -8.86
N THR A 73 -8.23 -17.34 -8.57
CA THR A 73 -8.94 -17.54 -7.30
C THR A 73 -8.00 -17.48 -6.11
N ILE A 74 -8.34 -16.65 -5.12
CA ILE A 74 -7.62 -16.52 -3.85
C ILE A 74 -8.30 -17.42 -2.81
N TRP A 75 -7.60 -18.44 -2.32
CA TRP A 75 -8.15 -19.42 -1.39
C TRP A 75 -8.12 -18.98 0.08
N SER A 76 -7.16 -18.14 0.46
CA SER A 76 -7.03 -17.62 1.83
C SER A 76 -6.95 -16.10 1.80
N ASP A 77 -7.53 -15.44 2.78
CA ASP A 77 -7.45 -14.00 3.01
C ASP A 77 -6.18 -13.58 3.78
N LEU A 78 -5.48 -14.54 4.41
CA LEU A 78 -4.22 -14.27 5.10
C LEU A 78 -3.02 -14.47 4.17
N ILE A 79 -2.06 -13.55 4.26
CA ILE A 79 -0.75 -13.63 3.61
C ILE A 79 0.18 -14.40 4.55
N PRO A 80 0.85 -15.48 4.10
CA PRO A 80 1.84 -16.18 4.91
C PRO A 80 3.08 -15.31 5.19
N PHE A 81 3.82 -15.63 6.23
CA PHE A 81 5.15 -15.03 6.47
C PHE A 81 6.06 -15.24 5.26
N GLY A 82 6.89 -14.24 4.93
CA GLY A 82 7.81 -14.26 3.81
C GLY A 82 7.15 -14.24 2.43
N SER A 83 5.85 -13.87 2.33
CA SER A 83 5.09 -13.96 1.06
C SER A 83 4.51 -12.64 0.57
N ALA A 84 4.60 -11.57 1.35
CA ALA A 84 4.09 -10.27 0.95
C ALA A 84 5.00 -9.64 -0.12
N ASP A 85 4.40 -9.22 -1.23
CA ASP A 85 5.08 -8.44 -2.26
C ASP A 85 5.43 -7.04 -1.79
N MET A 86 4.64 -6.52 -0.84
CA MET A 86 4.80 -5.15 -0.35
C MET A 86 4.29 -5.01 1.09
N ILE A 87 5.00 -4.19 1.85
CA ILE A 87 4.48 -3.52 3.05
C ILE A 87 4.25 -2.06 2.68
N LEU A 88 3.00 -1.63 2.68
CA LEU A 88 2.59 -0.25 2.46
C LEU A 88 2.14 0.34 3.79
N SER A 89 2.96 1.18 4.38
CA SER A 89 2.72 1.71 5.71
C SER A 89 2.60 3.23 5.72
N VAL A 90 1.69 3.75 6.51
CA VAL A 90 1.54 5.19 6.76
C VAL A 90 2.28 5.66 8.01
N GLU A 91 3.02 4.71 8.67
CA GLU A 91 3.79 4.96 9.88
C GLU A 91 5.07 4.11 9.85
N PRO A 92 6.27 4.69 10.07
CA PRO A 92 7.53 4.00 9.78
C PRO A 92 7.84 2.83 10.74
N LEU A 93 7.49 2.92 12.02
CA LEU A 93 7.70 1.82 12.96
C LEU A 93 6.75 0.65 12.66
N GLU A 94 5.53 0.94 12.24
CA GLU A 94 4.58 -0.10 11.82
C GLU A 94 5.04 -0.82 10.55
N ALA A 95 5.77 -0.16 9.65
CA ALA A 95 6.40 -0.84 8.52
C ALA A 95 7.38 -1.93 8.98
N LEU A 96 8.20 -1.65 10.00
CA LEU A 96 9.17 -2.60 10.56
C LEU A 96 8.51 -3.74 11.34
N ARG A 97 7.38 -3.48 12.00
CA ARG A 97 6.63 -4.48 12.75
C ARG A 97 6.24 -5.68 11.89
N TYR A 98 5.95 -5.45 10.63
CA TYR A 98 5.44 -6.47 9.71
C TYR A 98 6.50 -7.03 8.76
N LEU A 99 7.78 -6.74 8.96
CA LEU A 99 8.90 -7.31 8.19
C LEU A 99 8.85 -8.83 8.03
N PRO A 100 8.43 -9.63 9.02
CA PRO A 100 8.35 -11.08 8.85
C PRO A 100 7.42 -11.55 7.73
N TYR A 101 6.50 -10.70 7.26
CA TYR A 101 5.64 -11.00 6.11
C TYR A 101 6.30 -10.73 4.77
N LEU A 102 7.30 -9.84 4.72
CA LEU A 102 7.90 -9.40 3.46
C LEU A 102 8.74 -10.52 2.84
N LYS A 103 8.59 -10.75 1.54
CA LYS A 103 9.46 -11.66 0.78
C LYS A 103 10.82 -10.98 0.51
N ASP A 104 11.84 -11.77 0.14
CA ASP A 104 13.22 -11.28 -0.03
C ASP A 104 13.37 -10.13 -1.06
N ASP A 105 12.57 -10.16 -2.13
CA ASP A 105 12.54 -9.14 -3.18
C ASP A 105 11.36 -8.16 -3.02
N GLY A 106 10.68 -8.18 -1.87
CA GLY A 106 9.54 -7.33 -1.57
C GLY A 106 9.91 -5.87 -1.34
N TRP A 107 8.90 -5.00 -1.39
CA TRP A 107 9.03 -3.56 -1.23
C TRP A 107 8.49 -3.08 0.11
N ILE A 108 9.21 -2.16 0.75
CA ILE A 108 8.66 -1.31 1.82
C ILE A 108 8.41 0.07 1.24
N ILE A 109 7.18 0.57 1.37
CA ILE A 109 6.82 1.94 1.03
C ILE A 109 6.15 2.55 2.23
N THR A 110 6.77 3.57 2.82
CA THR A 110 6.30 4.12 4.08
C THR A 110 6.48 5.62 4.20
N ASN A 111 5.56 6.24 4.95
CA ASN A 111 5.74 7.59 5.44
C ASN A 111 6.94 7.67 6.40
N SER A 112 7.67 8.75 6.37
CA SER A 112 8.78 8.99 7.30
C SER A 112 8.32 9.65 8.60
N THR A 113 7.18 10.33 8.64
CA THR A 113 6.71 11.01 9.85
C THR A 113 6.21 9.99 10.88
N PRO A 114 6.83 9.92 12.09
CA PRO A 114 6.42 8.99 13.13
C PRO A 114 5.12 9.43 13.81
N PHE A 115 4.35 8.47 14.28
CA PHE A 115 3.24 8.69 15.20
C PHE A 115 3.62 8.16 16.59
N LYS A 116 4.22 9.03 17.42
CA LYS A 116 4.76 8.67 18.75
C LYS A 116 3.63 8.40 19.75
N ASN A 117 3.05 7.20 19.69
CA ASN A 117 1.91 6.74 20.51
C ASN A 117 2.33 5.92 21.74
N ILE A 118 3.62 5.65 21.93
CA ILE A 118 4.17 4.87 23.04
C ILE A 118 5.33 5.64 23.71
N PRO A 119 5.51 5.51 25.06
CA PRO A 119 6.54 6.26 25.79
C PRO A 119 7.98 5.94 25.36
N ASN A 120 8.23 4.71 24.93
CA ASN A 120 9.53 4.19 24.51
C ASN A 120 9.64 4.07 22.98
N TYR A 121 9.04 5.01 22.26
CA TYR A 121 9.16 5.04 20.79
C TYR A 121 10.65 5.18 20.39
N PRO A 122 11.18 4.30 19.50
CA PRO A 122 12.59 4.36 19.08
C PRO A 122 12.94 5.70 18.43
N SER A 123 14.24 6.01 18.32
CA SER A 123 14.67 7.19 17.57
C SER A 123 14.33 7.06 16.08
N GLU A 124 14.09 8.18 15.43
CA GLU A 124 13.79 8.21 13.99
C GLU A 124 14.99 7.70 13.19
N GLU A 125 16.20 8.02 13.63
CA GLU A 125 17.46 7.58 13.05
C GLU A 125 17.58 6.05 13.05
N ASP A 126 17.24 5.40 14.16
CA ASP A 126 17.27 3.93 14.28
C ASP A 126 16.24 3.29 13.36
N ILE A 127 15.00 3.81 13.34
CA ILE A 127 13.93 3.30 12.47
C ILE A 127 14.35 3.41 11.00
N TYR A 128 14.86 4.57 10.58
CA TYR A 128 15.27 4.78 9.19
C TYR A 128 16.49 3.92 8.82
N ALA A 129 17.41 3.69 9.77
CA ALA A 129 18.54 2.83 9.55
C ALA A 129 18.10 1.37 9.29
N GLU A 130 17.10 0.88 10.02
CA GLU A 130 16.54 -0.45 9.79
C GLU A 130 15.80 -0.55 8.45
N ILE A 131 14.98 0.45 8.09
CA ILE A 131 14.28 0.47 6.79
C ILE A 131 15.30 0.46 5.64
N LYS A 132 16.38 1.21 5.74
CA LYS A 132 17.44 1.30 4.70
C LYS A 132 18.25 0.03 4.51
N LYS A 133 18.15 -0.96 5.41
CA LYS A 133 18.76 -2.28 5.22
C LYS A 133 17.98 -3.15 4.23
N ILE A 134 16.72 -2.80 3.97
CA ILE A 134 15.89 -3.51 3.01
C ILE A 134 16.28 -3.08 1.60
N PRO A 135 16.56 -4.01 0.67
CA PRO A 135 17.02 -3.66 -0.68
C PRO A 135 16.06 -2.76 -1.45
N ASN A 136 14.76 -2.97 -1.27
CA ASN A 136 13.71 -2.27 -2.00
C ASN A 136 12.85 -1.46 -1.01
N TYR A 137 13.09 -0.16 -0.93
CA TYR A 137 12.30 0.71 -0.06
C TYR A 137 12.04 2.08 -0.68
N VAL A 138 10.94 2.69 -0.24
CA VAL A 138 10.64 4.13 -0.41
C VAL A 138 10.29 4.68 0.96
N LEU A 139 11.05 5.65 1.41
CA LEU A 139 10.83 6.41 2.65
C LEU A 139 10.61 7.87 2.28
N LEU A 140 9.39 8.39 2.45
CA LEU A 140 9.02 9.72 2.00
C LEU A 140 8.28 10.52 3.10
N ASN A 141 8.46 11.82 3.14
CA ASN A 141 7.67 12.68 4.02
C ASN A 141 6.31 12.99 3.36
N ALA A 142 5.38 12.05 3.52
CA ALA A 142 4.06 12.15 2.91
C ALA A 142 3.20 13.26 3.53
N ASP A 143 3.41 13.60 4.80
CA ASP A 143 2.72 14.72 5.46
C ASP A 143 3.10 16.06 4.83
N ALA A 144 4.39 16.31 4.62
CA ALA A 144 4.87 17.52 3.95
C ALA A 144 4.31 17.62 2.53
N LYS A 145 4.43 16.53 1.75
CA LYS A 145 3.90 16.49 0.38
C LYS A 145 2.39 16.73 0.34
N ALA A 146 1.61 16.12 1.22
CA ALA A 146 0.17 16.36 1.30
C ALA A 146 -0.16 17.81 1.66
N LYS A 147 0.59 18.41 2.58
CA LYS A 147 0.42 19.81 2.98
C LYS A 147 0.72 20.78 1.84
N GLU A 148 1.77 20.54 1.05
CA GLU A 148 2.11 21.34 -0.15
C GLU A 148 0.98 21.33 -1.19
N GLN A 149 0.22 20.24 -1.27
CA GLN A 149 -0.93 20.09 -2.16
C GLN A 149 -2.25 20.62 -1.57
N ASN A 150 -2.22 21.30 -0.42
CA ASN A 150 -3.42 21.67 0.34
C ASN A 150 -4.37 20.48 0.62
N ALA A 151 -3.77 19.31 0.86
CA ALA A 151 -4.44 18.02 1.07
C ALA A 151 -3.93 17.32 2.34
N SER A 152 -3.71 18.04 3.43
CA SER A 152 -3.06 17.56 4.67
C SER A 152 -3.72 16.31 5.30
N ARG A 153 -4.98 16.01 4.95
CA ARG A 153 -5.69 14.80 5.41
C ARG A 153 -5.48 13.60 4.49
N SER A 154 -4.73 13.76 3.40
CA SER A 154 -4.54 12.75 2.34
C SER A 154 -3.11 12.22 2.29
N MET A 155 -2.39 12.24 3.42
CA MET A 155 -1.02 11.69 3.55
C MET A 155 -0.97 10.22 3.11
N ASN A 156 -1.97 9.41 3.49
CA ASN A 156 -2.13 8.03 3.09
C ASN A 156 -2.24 7.85 1.57
N ILE A 157 -2.85 8.82 0.87
CA ILE A 157 -2.96 8.82 -0.61
C ILE A 157 -1.61 9.17 -1.26
N VAL A 158 -0.81 10.02 -0.64
CA VAL A 158 0.58 10.28 -1.09
C VAL A 158 1.40 8.99 -1.01
N VAL A 159 1.30 8.24 0.10
CA VAL A 159 1.99 6.95 0.25
C VAL A 159 1.52 5.95 -0.80
N LEU A 160 0.21 5.89 -1.07
CA LEU A 160 -0.35 5.06 -2.16
C LEU A 160 0.22 5.46 -3.52
N GLY A 161 0.31 6.77 -3.81
CA GLY A 161 0.88 7.28 -5.06
C GLY A 161 2.31 6.79 -5.29
N ALA A 162 3.16 6.84 -4.25
CA ALA A 162 4.53 6.36 -4.31
C ALA A 162 4.62 4.82 -4.56
N ALA A 163 3.55 4.09 -4.26
CA ALA A 163 3.50 2.64 -4.43
C ALA A 163 3.05 2.19 -5.83
N ILE A 164 2.38 3.05 -6.61
CA ILE A 164 1.68 2.65 -7.85
C ILE A 164 2.58 1.89 -8.80
N LYS A 165 3.79 2.38 -9.04
CA LYS A 165 4.76 1.76 -9.97
C LYS A 165 5.13 0.31 -9.61
N HIS A 166 4.90 -0.11 -8.36
CA HIS A 166 5.19 -1.44 -7.86
C HIS A 166 3.95 -2.32 -7.71
N LEU A 167 2.75 -1.72 -7.85
CA LEU A 167 1.47 -2.41 -7.67
C LEU A 167 0.92 -3.02 -8.96
N GLY A 168 1.40 -2.59 -10.14
CA GLY A 168 0.91 -3.03 -11.43
C GLY A 168 -0.43 -2.41 -11.85
N PHE A 169 -0.84 -1.32 -11.18
CA PHE A 169 -1.93 -0.45 -11.61
C PHE A 169 -1.38 0.80 -12.29
N SER A 170 -2.15 1.38 -13.20
CA SER A 170 -1.85 2.71 -13.71
C SER A 170 -2.33 3.79 -12.74
N THR A 171 -1.79 5.00 -12.86
CA THR A 171 -2.23 6.16 -12.07
C THR A 171 -3.70 6.47 -12.34
N GLU A 172 -4.15 6.31 -13.59
CA GLU A 172 -5.52 6.54 -14.02
C GLU A 172 -6.51 5.57 -13.36
N GLU A 173 -6.17 4.30 -13.24
CA GLU A 173 -7.00 3.29 -12.57
C GLU A 173 -7.21 3.63 -11.09
N ILE A 174 -6.13 4.03 -10.41
CA ILE A 174 -6.19 4.46 -9.01
C ILE A 174 -6.96 5.79 -8.88
N ALA A 175 -6.76 6.75 -9.79
CA ALA A 175 -7.50 8.00 -9.82
C ALA A 175 -9.01 7.77 -9.98
N GLU A 176 -9.42 6.87 -10.86
CA GLU A 176 -10.83 6.50 -11.05
C GLU A 176 -11.42 5.80 -9.81
N ALA A 177 -10.65 4.99 -9.10
CA ALA A 177 -11.06 4.40 -7.83
C ALA A 177 -11.24 5.49 -6.75
N ILE A 178 -10.33 6.46 -6.67
CA ILE A 178 -10.44 7.63 -5.77
C ILE A 178 -11.73 8.40 -6.07
N LYS A 179 -12.00 8.75 -7.32
CA LYS A 179 -13.24 9.43 -7.73
C LYS A 179 -14.46 8.66 -7.27
N THR A 180 -14.49 7.35 -7.50
CA THR A 180 -15.59 6.47 -7.11
C THR A 180 -15.86 6.52 -5.59
N ILE A 181 -14.81 6.45 -4.77
CA ILE A 181 -14.92 6.39 -3.31
C ILE A 181 -15.27 7.76 -2.71
N PHE A 182 -14.70 8.83 -3.26
CA PHE A 182 -14.83 10.15 -2.67
C PHE A 182 -15.90 11.04 -3.30
N ALA A 183 -16.50 10.65 -4.44
CA ALA A 183 -17.59 11.40 -5.07
C ALA A 183 -18.74 11.79 -4.10
N PRO A 184 -19.18 10.89 -3.18
CA PRO A 184 -20.22 11.26 -2.21
C PRO A 184 -19.81 12.35 -1.22
N LYS A 185 -18.51 12.64 -1.10
CA LYS A 185 -17.94 13.65 -0.18
C LYS A 185 -17.72 15.01 -0.85
N GLY A 186 -17.99 15.12 -2.15
CA GLY A 186 -17.88 16.33 -2.96
C GLY A 186 -16.56 16.49 -3.71
N ASP A 187 -16.62 17.26 -4.80
CA ASP A 187 -15.52 17.42 -5.76
C ASP A 187 -14.23 17.96 -5.14
N ALA A 188 -14.32 18.90 -4.20
CA ALA A 188 -13.15 19.46 -3.53
C ALA A 188 -12.31 18.39 -2.80
N ILE A 189 -12.99 17.37 -2.23
CA ILE A 189 -12.31 16.24 -1.57
C ILE A 189 -11.70 15.31 -2.60
N VAL A 190 -12.42 15.03 -3.69
CA VAL A 190 -11.89 14.24 -4.82
C VAL A 190 -10.62 14.89 -5.36
N GLU A 191 -10.66 16.16 -5.70
CA GLU A 191 -9.50 16.90 -6.24
C GLU A 191 -8.31 16.93 -5.27
N ALA A 192 -8.55 17.13 -3.97
CA ALA A 192 -7.49 17.11 -2.97
C ALA A 192 -6.79 15.73 -2.93
N ASN A 193 -7.55 14.63 -3.01
CA ASN A 193 -6.99 13.29 -3.04
C ASN A 193 -6.25 13.00 -4.36
N LEU A 194 -6.73 13.51 -5.50
CA LEU A 194 -6.03 13.36 -6.78
C LEU A 194 -4.69 14.12 -6.79
N ARG A 195 -4.64 15.34 -6.23
CA ARG A 195 -3.36 16.07 -6.07
C ARG A 195 -2.41 15.33 -5.14
N ALA A 196 -2.91 14.78 -4.04
CA ALA A 196 -2.11 13.97 -3.11
C ALA A 196 -1.55 12.70 -3.80
N LEU A 197 -2.37 12.03 -4.61
CA LEU A 197 -1.93 10.88 -5.41
C LEU A 197 -0.77 11.25 -6.31
N GLN A 198 -0.93 12.34 -7.09
CA GLN A 198 0.10 12.80 -8.02
C GLN A 198 1.40 13.15 -7.29
N ALA A 199 1.32 13.84 -6.15
CA ALA A 199 2.50 14.16 -5.33
C ALA A 199 3.26 12.91 -4.83
N GLY A 200 2.55 11.79 -4.66
CA GLY A 200 3.17 10.50 -4.38
C GLY A 200 3.81 9.87 -5.60
N VAL A 201 3.17 9.94 -6.77
CA VAL A 201 3.69 9.41 -8.06
C VAL A 201 4.99 10.11 -8.46
N ASP A 202 5.08 11.40 -8.22
CA ASP A 202 6.22 12.25 -8.59
C ASP A 202 7.41 12.13 -7.60
N ASN A 203 7.37 11.16 -6.68
CA ASN A 203 8.40 11.00 -5.65
C ASN A 203 9.67 10.33 -6.15
#